data_0b4ed53021e4de8a41228c1040b96dfd
#
_entry.id   0b4ed53021e4de8a41228c1040b96dfd
#
_cell.length_a   1.000
_cell.length_b   1.000
_cell.length_c   1.000
_cell.angle_alpha   90.00
_cell.angle_beta   90.00
_cell.angle_gamma   90.00
#
_symmetry.space_group_name_H-M   'P 1'
#
loop_
_entity.id
_entity.type
_entity.pdbx_description
1 polymer ?
#
loop_
_entity_poly.entity_id
_entity_poly.type
_entity_poly.pdbx_seq_one_letter_code
_entity_poly.pdbx_strand_id
1 'polypeptide(L)'
;MKFTKKQIERYSRQIILKKIGTIGQKKILRSNVLIVGAGGLGSPIAIYLTALGIGNIGIVDKDIVETSNLSRQIIFSNNDVKKGKSIIAINKLKKLNPDIHLKSFQKKLTNKNCRIVI
;
A
#
# COMPACT_ATOMS: atom_id res chain seq x y z
N MET A 1 -17.99 12.92 -5.42
CA MET A 1 -16.92 13.01 -4.42
C MET A 1 -16.22 14.37 -4.52
N LYS A 2 -16.02 15.02 -3.39
CA LYS A 2 -15.33 16.30 -3.32
C LYS A 2 -14.06 16.16 -2.47
N PHE A 3 -12.92 16.65 -2.97
CA PHE A 3 -11.67 16.59 -2.22
C PHE A 3 -11.69 17.51 -1.01
N THR A 4 -11.13 17.03 0.11
CA THR A 4 -10.83 17.89 1.26
C THR A 4 -9.59 18.74 0.97
N LYS A 5 -9.39 19.80 1.77
CA LYS A 5 -8.17 20.62 1.65
C LYS A 5 -6.89 19.80 1.82
N LYS A 6 -6.88 18.86 2.77
CA LYS A 6 -5.74 17.98 2.99
C LYS A 6 -5.46 17.07 1.80
N GLN A 7 -6.51 16.55 1.16
CA GLN A 7 -6.35 15.73 -0.04
C GLN A 7 -5.79 16.54 -1.21
N ILE A 8 -6.28 17.76 -1.41
CA ILE A 8 -5.76 18.65 -2.45
C ILE A 8 -4.28 18.93 -2.22
N GLU A 9 -3.89 19.22 -0.99
CA GLU A 9 -2.49 19.45 -0.63
C GLU A 9 -1.65 18.18 -0.86
N ARG A 10 -2.11 17.03 -0.37
CA ARG A 10 -1.41 15.76 -0.51
C ARG A 10 -1.17 15.34 -1.96
N TYR A 11 -2.19 15.52 -2.80
CA TYR A 11 -2.16 15.06 -4.20
C TYR A 11 -1.89 16.17 -5.20
N SER A 12 -1.53 17.36 -4.75
CA SER A 12 -1.38 18.54 -5.60
C SER A 12 -0.43 18.34 -6.78
N ARG A 13 0.68 17.63 -6.57
CA ARG A 13 1.67 17.38 -7.62
C ARG A 13 1.14 16.53 -8.76
N GLN A 14 0.14 15.70 -8.49
CA GLN A 14 -0.51 14.86 -9.49
C GLN A 14 -1.69 15.60 -10.13
N ILE A 15 -2.47 16.30 -9.32
CA ILE A 15 -3.66 17.04 -9.80
C ILE A 15 -3.30 18.10 -10.84
N ILE A 16 -2.14 18.74 -10.71
CA ILE A 16 -1.69 19.76 -11.68
C ILE A 16 -1.29 19.17 -13.03
N LEU A 17 -1.05 17.88 -13.13
CA LEU A 17 -0.71 17.24 -14.41
C LEU A 17 -1.95 17.11 -15.29
N LYS A 18 -1.89 17.60 -16.52
CA LYS A 18 -3.03 17.59 -17.46
C LYS A 18 -3.65 16.22 -17.66
N LYS A 19 -2.82 15.18 -17.72
CA LYS A 19 -3.28 13.79 -17.94
C LYS A 19 -3.91 13.16 -16.69
N ILE A 20 -3.71 13.70 -15.53
CA ILE A 20 -4.31 13.22 -14.28
C ILE A 20 -5.46 14.13 -13.87
N GLY A 21 -5.17 15.36 -13.47
CA GLY A 21 -6.19 16.31 -13.01
C GLY A 21 -7.00 15.79 -11.82
N THR A 22 -8.06 16.50 -11.49
CA THR A 22 -8.98 16.10 -10.42
C THR A 22 -9.75 14.82 -10.78
N ILE A 23 -10.12 14.66 -12.03
CA ILE A 23 -10.85 13.46 -12.52
C ILE A 23 -9.96 12.23 -12.40
N GLY A 24 -8.72 12.31 -12.85
CA GLY A 24 -7.76 11.22 -12.73
C GLY A 24 -7.46 10.85 -11.29
N GLN A 25 -7.26 11.84 -10.42
CA GLN A 25 -7.01 11.58 -9.01
C GLN A 25 -8.21 10.91 -8.32
N LYS A 26 -9.44 11.26 -8.70
CA LYS A 26 -10.65 10.56 -8.20
C LYS A 26 -10.66 9.09 -8.63
N LYS A 27 -10.26 8.80 -9.86
CA LYS A 27 -10.14 7.41 -10.34
C LYS A 27 -9.10 6.63 -9.54
N ILE A 28 -7.97 7.25 -9.23
CA ILE A 28 -6.93 6.65 -8.39
C ILE A 28 -7.48 6.33 -7.00
N LEU A 29 -8.18 7.27 -6.37
CA LEU A 29 -8.80 7.07 -5.06
C LEU A 29 -9.89 5.99 -5.03
N ARG A 30 -10.49 5.69 -6.16
CA ARG A 30 -11.50 4.61 -6.30
C ARG A 30 -10.89 3.28 -6.69
N SER A 31 -9.60 3.24 -6.99
CA SER A 31 -8.93 2.02 -7.43
C SER A 31 -8.71 1.04 -6.28
N ASN A 32 -8.74 -0.24 -6.63
CA ASN A 32 -8.48 -1.34 -5.73
C ASN A 32 -7.25 -2.10 -6.22
N VAL A 33 -6.26 -2.29 -5.36
CA VAL A 33 -5.03 -3.00 -5.70
C VAL A 33 -4.72 -4.04 -4.63
N LEU A 34 -4.41 -5.24 -5.06
CA LEU A 34 -3.86 -6.29 -4.20
C LEU A 34 -2.39 -6.50 -4.53
N ILE A 35 -1.54 -6.38 -3.53
CA ILE A 35 -0.12 -6.65 -3.67
C ILE A 35 0.15 -8.03 -3.09
N VAL A 36 0.61 -8.94 -3.93
CA VAL A 36 0.98 -10.30 -3.53
C VAL A 36 2.47 -10.33 -3.23
N GLY A 37 2.79 -10.34 -1.95
CA GLY A 37 4.15 -10.33 -1.46
C GLY A 37 4.66 -8.93 -1.11
N ALA A 38 5.20 -8.79 0.10
CA ALA A 38 5.81 -7.55 0.61
C ALA A 38 7.35 -7.66 0.59
N GLY A 39 7.89 -8.17 -0.51
CA GLY A 39 9.32 -8.38 -0.69
C GLY A 39 10.06 -7.20 -1.33
N GLY A 40 11.14 -7.50 -2.04
CA GLY A 40 12.00 -6.50 -2.67
C GLY A 40 11.29 -5.64 -3.72
N LEU A 41 10.32 -6.19 -4.45
CA LEU A 41 9.51 -5.43 -5.42
C LEU A 41 8.22 -4.91 -4.79
N GLY A 42 7.55 -5.70 -3.96
CA GLY A 42 6.30 -5.32 -3.32
C GLY A 42 6.45 -4.14 -2.35
N SER A 43 7.55 -4.06 -1.63
CA SER A 43 7.81 -2.98 -0.68
C SER A 43 7.81 -1.59 -1.34
N PRO A 44 8.65 -1.32 -2.36
CA PRO A 44 8.64 -0.01 -3.00
C PRO A 44 7.32 0.28 -3.73
N ILE A 45 6.73 -0.73 -4.38
CA ILE A 45 5.43 -0.57 -5.06
C ILE A 45 4.37 -0.16 -4.04
N ALA A 46 4.30 -0.83 -2.89
CA ALA A 46 3.34 -0.50 -1.83
C ALA A 46 3.50 0.94 -1.35
N ILE A 47 4.73 1.39 -1.13
CA ILE A 47 5.02 2.76 -0.69
C ILE A 47 4.53 3.77 -1.73
N TYR A 48 4.89 3.60 -2.99
CA TYR A 48 4.54 4.54 -4.05
C TYR A 48 3.04 4.56 -4.35
N LEU A 49 2.37 3.42 -4.40
CA LEU A 49 0.93 3.36 -4.62
C LEU A 49 0.15 4.00 -3.47
N THR A 50 0.62 3.83 -2.24
CA THR A 50 0.04 4.46 -1.06
C THR A 50 0.20 5.98 -1.12
N ALA A 51 1.40 6.47 -1.42
CA ALA A 51 1.66 7.89 -1.55
C ALA A 51 0.86 8.52 -2.69
N LEU A 52 0.70 7.80 -3.80
CA LEU A 52 -0.09 8.21 -4.96
C LEU A 52 -1.58 8.35 -4.64
N GLY A 53 -2.07 7.62 -3.65
CA GLY A 53 -3.46 7.70 -3.23
C GLY A 53 -4.38 6.63 -3.81
N ILE A 54 -3.84 5.46 -4.17
CA ILE A 54 -4.69 4.30 -4.48
C ILE A 54 -5.59 4.08 -3.25
N GLY A 55 -6.90 4.20 -3.43
CA GLY A 55 -7.83 4.29 -2.32
C GLY A 55 -8.02 3.02 -1.51
N ASN A 56 -7.79 1.86 -2.12
CA ASN A 56 -7.92 0.57 -1.45
C ASN A 56 -6.75 -0.33 -1.82
N ILE A 57 -5.91 -0.65 -0.84
CA ILE A 57 -4.75 -1.51 -1.04
C ILE A 57 -4.82 -2.68 -0.06
N GLY A 58 -4.74 -3.89 -0.58
CA GLY A 58 -4.53 -5.10 0.19
C GLY A 58 -3.11 -5.61 0.00
N ILE A 59 -2.52 -6.14 1.05
CA ILE A 59 -1.24 -6.83 0.98
C ILE A 59 -1.41 -8.23 1.55
N VAL A 60 -1.08 -9.24 0.73
CA VAL A 60 -1.09 -10.63 1.15
C VAL A 60 0.33 -11.16 1.18
N ASP A 61 0.78 -11.62 2.34
CA ASP A 61 2.09 -12.22 2.55
C ASP A 61 2.03 -13.10 3.80
N LYS A 62 2.57 -14.31 3.71
CA LYS A 62 2.60 -15.25 4.83
C LYS A 62 3.86 -15.12 5.69
N ASP A 63 4.90 -14.47 5.17
CA ASP A 63 6.23 -14.47 5.77
C ASP A 63 6.35 -13.50 6.94
N ILE A 64 7.38 -13.71 7.73
CA ILE A 64 7.82 -12.80 8.78
C ILE A 64 9.05 -12.03 8.30
N VAL A 65 9.27 -10.87 8.90
CA VAL A 65 10.44 -10.04 8.61
C VAL A 65 11.70 -10.68 9.18
N GLU A 66 12.73 -10.79 8.36
CA GLU A 66 14.05 -11.27 8.76
C GLU A 66 15.11 -10.19 8.53
N THR A 67 16.20 -10.23 9.31
CA THR A 67 17.28 -9.24 9.19
C THR A 67 17.83 -9.15 7.76
N SER A 68 17.96 -10.28 7.07
CA SER A 68 18.44 -10.32 5.69
C SER A 68 17.52 -9.59 4.70
N ASN A 69 16.26 -9.38 5.05
CA ASN A 69 15.31 -8.65 4.19
C ASN A 69 15.59 -7.14 4.17
N LEU A 70 16.20 -6.60 5.22
CA LEU A 70 16.31 -5.14 5.42
C LEU A 70 17.19 -4.45 4.37
N SER A 71 18.07 -5.19 3.70
CA SER A 71 18.94 -4.62 2.65
C SER A 71 18.18 -4.16 1.41
N ARG A 72 17.01 -4.73 1.13
CA ARG A 72 16.23 -4.47 -0.09
C ARG A 72 14.72 -4.28 0.12
N GLN A 73 14.19 -4.73 1.25
CA GLN A 73 12.77 -4.56 1.57
C GLN A 73 12.59 -3.33 2.45
N ILE A 74 12.66 -2.18 1.83
CA ILE A 74 12.83 -0.86 2.46
C ILE A 74 11.68 -0.42 3.38
N ILE A 75 10.52 -1.06 3.28
CA ILE A 75 9.39 -0.77 4.16
C ILE A 75 9.63 -1.25 5.59
N PHE A 76 10.53 -2.21 5.79
CA PHE A 76 10.80 -2.79 7.09
C PHE A 76 12.05 -2.18 7.74
N SER A 77 12.05 -2.16 9.07
CA SER A 77 13.16 -1.68 9.90
C SER A 77 13.58 -2.76 10.90
N ASN A 78 14.69 -2.50 11.58
CA ASN A 78 15.24 -3.47 12.54
C ASN A 78 14.24 -3.90 13.63
N ASN A 79 13.38 -2.98 14.07
CA ASN A 79 12.36 -3.28 15.06
C ASN A 79 11.25 -4.21 14.58
N ASP A 80 11.16 -4.44 13.26
CA ASP A 80 10.12 -5.26 12.65
C ASP A 80 10.51 -6.73 12.52
N VAL A 81 11.77 -7.07 12.77
CA VAL A 81 12.27 -8.44 12.66
C VAL A 81 11.41 -9.40 13.49
N LYS A 82 11.08 -10.55 12.92
CA LYS A 82 10.19 -11.60 13.43
C LYS A 82 8.71 -11.25 13.52
N LYS A 83 8.30 -10.09 13.01
CA LYS A 83 6.89 -9.71 12.90
C LYS A 83 6.35 -10.03 11.51
N GLY A 84 5.05 -10.19 11.37
CA GLY A 84 4.40 -10.51 10.08
C GLY A 84 4.57 -9.39 9.05
N LYS A 85 5.04 -9.72 7.86
CA LYS A 85 5.32 -8.73 6.81
C LYS A 85 4.10 -7.93 6.41
N SER A 86 2.97 -8.58 6.14
CA SER A 86 1.78 -7.89 5.68
C SER A 86 1.23 -6.93 6.73
N ILE A 87 1.23 -7.33 7.99
CA ILE A 87 0.72 -6.53 9.10
C ILE A 87 1.60 -5.29 9.30
N ILE A 88 2.91 -5.48 9.34
CA ILE A 88 3.85 -4.37 9.53
C ILE A 88 3.82 -3.42 8.32
N ALA A 89 3.77 -3.95 7.10
CA ALA A 89 3.66 -3.12 5.91
C ALA A 89 2.43 -2.20 5.98
N ILE A 90 1.27 -2.75 6.29
CA ILE A 90 0.03 -1.96 6.42
C ILE A 90 0.17 -0.88 7.51
N ASN A 91 0.73 -1.22 8.66
CA ASN A 91 0.93 -0.25 9.75
C ASN A 91 1.82 0.93 9.32
N LYS A 92 2.88 0.65 8.57
CA LYS A 92 3.78 1.68 8.05
C LYS A 92 3.10 2.56 6.99
N LEU A 93 2.33 1.95 6.10
CA LEU A 93 1.64 2.66 5.04
C LEU A 93 0.53 3.57 5.58
N LYS A 94 -0.14 3.19 6.65
CA LYS A 94 -1.13 4.04 7.33
C LYS A 94 -0.54 5.34 7.85
N LYS A 95 0.72 5.31 8.28
CA LYS A 95 1.43 6.52 8.71
C LYS A 95 1.77 7.43 7.55
N LEU A 96 2.03 6.86 6.37
CA LEU A 96 2.33 7.61 5.17
C LEU A 96 1.07 8.30 4.61
N ASN A 97 -0.04 7.57 4.53
CA ASN A 97 -1.29 8.09 4.00
C ASN A 97 -2.48 7.51 4.78
N PRO A 98 -2.99 8.23 5.79
CA PRO A 98 -4.13 7.75 6.60
C PRO A 98 -5.48 7.84 5.89
N ASP A 99 -5.57 8.50 4.72
CA ASP A 99 -6.84 8.75 4.03
C ASP A 99 -7.30 7.59 3.14
N ILE A 100 -6.48 6.55 2.99
CA ILE A 100 -6.82 5.39 2.16
C ILE A 100 -7.13 4.15 3.01
N HIS A 101 -7.80 3.18 2.40
CA HIS A 101 -8.13 1.91 3.06
C HIS A 101 -7.03 0.88 2.80
N LEU A 102 -6.47 0.37 3.89
CA LEU A 102 -5.36 -0.59 3.85
C LEU A 102 -5.75 -1.85 4.61
N LYS A 103 -5.52 -3.01 4.01
CA LYS A 103 -5.87 -4.29 4.62
C LYS A 103 -4.73 -5.30 4.47
N SER A 104 -4.40 -5.97 5.58
CA SER A 104 -3.38 -7.02 5.60
C SER A 104 -4.00 -8.40 5.57
N PHE A 105 -3.35 -9.31 4.85
CA PHE A 105 -3.67 -10.73 4.83
C PHE A 105 -2.39 -11.51 5.13
N GLN A 106 -2.20 -11.90 6.39
CA GLN A 106 -1.02 -12.65 6.84
C GLN A 106 -1.20 -14.12 6.51
N LYS A 107 -1.25 -14.43 5.22
CA LYS A 107 -1.47 -15.78 4.69
C LYS A 107 -0.93 -15.89 3.28
N LYS A 108 -0.80 -17.13 2.80
CA LYS A 108 -0.46 -17.39 1.41
C LYS A 108 -1.73 -17.29 0.54
N LEU A 109 -1.63 -16.63 -0.60
CA LEU A 109 -2.72 -16.60 -1.57
C LEU A 109 -2.84 -18.00 -2.24
N THR A 110 -4.05 -18.57 -2.21
CA THR A 110 -4.34 -19.89 -2.77
C THR A 110 -5.63 -19.86 -3.59
N ASN A 111 -5.89 -20.92 -4.35
CA ASN A 111 -7.15 -21.08 -5.07
C ASN A 111 -8.38 -21.12 -4.14
N LYS A 112 -8.18 -21.55 -2.89
CA LYS A 112 -9.26 -21.65 -1.88
C LYS A 112 -9.62 -20.29 -1.28
N ASN A 113 -8.63 -19.38 -1.11
CA ASN A 113 -8.85 -18.11 -0.43
C ASN A 113 -8.85 -16.89 -1.35
N CYS A 114 -8.53 -17.03 -2.62
CA CYS A 114 -8.38 -15.89 -3.52
C CYS A 114 -9.64 -15.02 -3.64
N ARG A 115 -10.83 -15.62 -3.59
CA ARG A 115 -12.10 -14.86 -3.64
C ARG A 115 -12.34 -14.03 -2.39
N ILE A 116 -11.85 -14.50 -1.24
CA ILE A 116 -11.98 -13.78 0.04
C ILE A 116 -10.99 -12.62 0.10
N VAL A 117 -9.77 -12.85 -0.40
CA VAL A 117 -8.69 -11.87 -0.39
C VAL A 117 -8.88 -10.80 -1.47
N ILE A 118 -9.26 -11.21 -2.66
CA ILE A 118 -9.53 -10.31 -3.79
C ILE A 118 -10.96 -9.78 -3.72
#